data_81992d9c6a980bfad6fdf51679fe9726
#
_entry.id   81992d9c6a980bfad6fdf51679fe9726
#
_cell.length_a   1.000
_cell.length_b   1.000
_cell.length_c   1.000
_cell.angle_alpha   90.00
_cell.angle_beta   90.00
_cell.angle_gamma   90.00
#
_symmetry.space_group_name_H-M   'P 1'
#
loop_
_entity.id
_entity.type
_entity.pdbx_description
1 polymer ?
#
loop_
_entity_poly.entity_id
_entity_poly.type
_entity_poly.pdbx_seq_one_letter_code
_entity_poly.pdbx_strand_id
1 'polypeptide(L)'
;DNTLHDDEGENISDKNPRYCELTAQYWAWKNEDADYYGFCHYRRYFDFTDTPHQENDYGEVIDSYIDSQTIEKYGINDGDISKAVDGWDVITTPLNDTRRIGGFTNLKQHWDADRHLRLKDLRHMYDILCARHPDYKADADAVLNGHTAAFCNMFIMKKDIFFEYNEWLFPLLDE
;
A
#
# COMPACT_ATOMS: atom_id res chain seq x y z
N ASP A 1 -7.90 25.74 -4.34
CA ASP A 1 -7.38 24.39 -4.41
C ASP A 1 -7.08 23.94 -2.99
N ASN A 2 -7.68 22.84 -2.53
CA ASN A 2 -7.48 22.31 -1.18
C ASN A 2 -6.48 21.15 -1.17
N THR A 3 -5.62 21.07 -2.19
CA THR A 3 -4.60 20.03 -2.29
C THR A 3 -3.47 20.35 -1.30
N LEU A 4 -3.19 19.40 -0.42
CA LEU A 4 -2.03 19.46 0.47
C LEU A 4 -0.77 19.08 -0.31
N HIS A 5 0.36 19.65 0.09
CA HIS A 5 1.65 19.41 -0.55
C HIS A 5 2.62 18.78 0.43
N ASP A 6 3.35 17.77 -0.01
CA ASP A 6 4.28 17.02 0.83
C ASP A 6 5.67 17.68 0.99
N ASP A 7 5.83 18.93 0.51
CA ASP A 7 7.04 19.75 0.62
C ASP A 7 6.95 20.86 1.67
N GLU A 8 5.84 20.91 2.42
CA GLU A 8 5.62 21.85 3.53
C GLU A 8 5.77 21.14 4.88
N GLY A 9 6.04 21.86 5.96
CA GLY A 9 6.20 21.29 7.29
C GLY A 9 7.37 20.31 7.44
N GLU A 10 7.21 19.28 8.29
CA GLU A 10 8.20 18.20 8.43
C GLU A 10 8.07 17.21 7.29
N ASN A 11 9.06 17.16 6.39
CA ASN A 11 8.96 16.42 5.15
C ASN A 11 10.29 15.77 4.72
N ILE A 12 10.19 14.87 3.74
CA ILE A 12 11.31 14.22 3.04
C ILE A 12 11.13 14.32 1.51
N SER A 13 10.52 15.37 1.01
CA SER A 13 10.18 15.55 -0.41
C SER A 13 11.40 15.51 -1.33
N ASP A 14 12.56 15.92 -0.85
CA ASP A 14 13.84 15.80 -1.55
C ASP A 14 14.24 14.36 -1.83
N LYS A 15 13.74 13.40 -1.05
CA LYS A 15 13.95 11.96 -1.25
C LYS A 15 12.95 11.33 -2.27
N ASN A 16 12.00 12.08 -2.82
CA ASN A 16 10.98 11.55 -3.74
C ASN A 16 11.55 10.69 -4.90
N PRO A 17 12.71 10.97 -5.50
CA PRO A 17 13.30 10.11 -6.53
C PRO A 17 13.60 8.66 -6.09
N ARG A 18 13.63 8.39 -4.79
CA ARG A 18 13.88 7.06 -4.20
C ARG A 18 12.66 6.51 -3.48
N TYR A 19 11.90 7.39 -2.80
CA TYR A 19 10.79 7.03 -1.93
C TYR A 19 9.44 7.09 -2.64
N CYS A 20 9.35 7.74 -3.80
CA CYS A 20 8.12 7.87 -4.58
C CYS A 20 6.95 8.37 -3.70
N GLU A 21 5.82 7.66 -3.70
CA GLU A 21 4.63 7.99 -2.91
C GLU A 21 4.84 7.97 -1.39
N LEU A 22 5.91 7.35 -0.91
CA LEU A 22 6.21 7.30 0.52
C LEU A 22 6.59 8.68 1.10
N THR A 23 6.96 9.66 0.26
CA THR A 23 7.16 11.04 0.73
C THR A 23 5.85 11.65 1.23
N ALA A 24 4.75 11.42 0.52
CA ALA A 24 3.42 11.85 0.95
C ALA A 24 2.94 11.09 2.21
N GLN A 25 3.26 9.78 2.30
CA GLN A 25 2.96 8.98 3.50
C GLN A 25 3.71 9.51 4.73
N TYR A 26 5.02 9.83 4.58
CA TYR A 26 5.82 10.45 5.63
C TYR A 26 5.25 11.79 6.06
N TRP A 27 4.91 12.63 5.08
CA TRP A 27 4.34 13.95 5.34
C TRP A 27 3.03 13.86 6.13
N ALA A 28 2.12 12.99 5.73
CA ALA A 28 0.86 12.79 6.45
C ALA A 28 1.09 12.30 7.89
N TRP A 29 2.05 11.39 8.10
CA TRP A 29 2.44 10.92 9.44
C TRP A 29 2.94 12.04 10.34
N LYS A 30 3.66 13.03 9.80
CA LYS A 30 4.29 14.10 10.58
C LYS A 30 3.44 15.34 10.76
N ASN A 31 2.51 15.61 9.85
CA ASN A 31 1.81 16.91 9.80
C ASN A 31 0.29 16.81 9.95
N GLU A 32 -0.31 15.63 9.77
CA GLU A 32 -1.76 15.48 9.83
C GLU A 32 -2.22 14.80 11.13
N ASP A 33 -3.43 15.18 11.58
CA ASP A 33 -4.10 14.57 12.74
C ASP A 33 -5.51 14.11 12.32
N ALA A 34 -5.63 12.81 12.01
CA ALA A 34 -6.87 12.19 11.58
C ALA A 34 -7.08 10.85 12.31
N ASP A 35 -8.31 10.36 12.35
CA ASP A 35 -8.64 9.05 12.93
C ASP A 35 -8.20 7.89 12.04
N TYR A 36 -8.22 8.10 10.72
CA TYR A 36 -7.80 7.14 9.70
C TYR A 36 -6.88 7.80 8.67
N TYR A 37 -5.91 7.05 8.18
CA TYR A 37 -4.99 7.43 7.11
C TYR A 37 -5.15 6.46 5.95
N GLY A 38 -5.51 6.97 4.77
CA GLY A 38 -5.73 6.19 3.57
C GLY A 38 -4.85 6.64 2.41
N PHE A 39 -4.25 5.67 1.72
CA PHE A 39 -3.41 5.93 0.55
C PHE A 39 -3.91 5.14 -0.64
N CYS A 40 -4.09 5.84 -1.75
CA CYS A 40 -4.44 5.31 -3.05
C CYS A 40 -3.33 5.61 -4.05
N HIS A 41 -3.30 4.86 -5.14
CA HIS A 41 -2.42 5.18 -6.26
C HIS A 41 -3.11 6.19 -7.19
N TYR A 42 -2.36 6.99 -7.95
CA TYR A 42 -2.94 8.00 -8.87
C TYR A 42 -3.91 7.44 -9.93
N ARG A 43 -3.95 6.14 -10.14
CA ARG A 43 -4.83 5.43 -11.07
C ARG A 43 -5.60 4.28 -10.42
N ARG A 44 -5.52 4.12 -9.11
CA ARG A 44 -6.20 3.04 -8.40
C ARG A 44 -6.82 3.58 -7.14
N TYR A 45 -8.09 3.21 -6.94
CA TYR A 45 -8.90 3.65 -5.81
C TYR A 45 -9.59 2.45 -5.21
N PHE A 46 -9.99 2.54 -3.95
CA PHE A 46 -10.86 1.56 -3.34
C PHE A 46 -12.31 1.76 -3.81
N ASP A 47 -13.06 0.68 -3.91
CA ASP A 47 -14.50 0.67 -4.00
C ASP A 47 -15.06 0.67 -2.57
N PHE A 48 -15.82 1.70 -2.22
CA PHE A 48 -16.43 1.88 -0.91
C PHE A 48 -17.90 1.48 -0.87
N THR A 49 -18.38 0.78 -1.91
CA THR A 49 -19.76 0.31 -1.99
C THR A 49 -19.85 -1.19 -1.77
N ASP A 50 -21.04 -1.65 -1.36
CA ASP A 50 -21.38 -3.08 -1.29
C ASP A 50 -21.88 -3.63 -2.65
N THR A 51 -21.83 -2.81 -3.72
CA THR A 51 -22.32 -3.19 -5.04
C THR A 51 -21.32 -4.10 -5.75
N PRO A 52 -21.69 -5.32 -6.14
CA PRO A 52 -20.77 -6.20 -6.88
C PRO A 52 -20.46 -5.63 -8.27
N HIS A 53 -19.21 -5.54 -8.60
CA HIS A 53 -18.72 -5.17 -9.93
C HIS A 53 -18.01 -6.35 -10.60
N GLN A 54 -17.94 -6.33 -11.94
CA GLN A 54 -17.20 -7.36 -12.67
C GLN A 54 -15.70 -7.07 -12.58
N GLU A 55 -14.98 -7.96 -11.94
CA GLU A 55 -13.53 -7.89 -11.76
C GLU A 55 -12.79 -8.66 -12.87
N ASN A 56 -11.55 -8.23 -13.14
CA ASN A 56 -10.60 -8.98 -13.95
C ASN A 56 -9.89 -10.06 -13.09
N ASP A 57 -8.92 -10.78 -13.69
CA ASP A 57 -8.17 -11.84 -12.99
C ASP A 57 -7.29 -11.32 -11.83
N TYR A 58 -7.10 -10.00 -11.73
CA TYR A 58 -6.34 -9.34 -10.68
C TYR A 58 -7.22 -8.78 -9.55
N GLY A 59 -8.55 -8.97 -9.64
CA GLY A 59 -9.50 -8.40 -8.70
C GLY A 59 -9.69 -6.88 -8.89
N GLU A 60 -9.49 -6.39 -10.13
CA GLU A 60 -9.65 -4.97 -10.45
C GLU A 60 -10.90 -4.75 -11.31
N VAL A 61 -11.62 -3.67 -11.01
CA VAL A 61 -12.66 -3.11 -11.88
C VAL A 61 -12.03 -1.98 -12.70
N ILE A 62 -12.21 -2.01 -14.01
CA ILE A 62 -11.57 -1.06 -14.94
C ILE A 62 -12.59 -0.08 -15.47
N ASP A 63 -12.41 1.20 -15.18
CA ASP A 63 -13.09 2.31 -15.81
C ASP A 63 -12.11 3.20 -16.60
N SER A 64 -12.60 3.80 -17.70
CA SER A 64 -11.75 4.61 -18.58
C SER A 64 -11.43 6.00 -18.02
N TYR A 65 -12.28 6.52 -17.16
CA TYR A 65 -12.19 7.87 -16.60
C TYR A 65 -12.61 7.88 -15.15
N ILE A 66 -12.06 8.84 -14.39
CA ILE A 66 -12.57 9.22 -13.08
C ILE A 66 -13.36 10.52 -13.27
N ASP A 67 -14.67 10.43 -13.17
CA ASP A 67 -15.60 11.55 -13.27
C ASP A 67 -16.64 11.45 -12.14
N SER A 68 -17.63 12.35 -12.14
CA SER A 68 -18.66 12.36 -11.09
C SER A 68 -19.49 11.07 -11.04
N GLN A 69 -19.69 10.39 -12.19
CA GLN A 69 -20.41 9.11 -12.22
C GLN A 69 -19.59 7.97 -11.63
N THR A 70 -18.29 7.95 -11.93
CA THR A 70 -17.34 6.98 -11.35
C THR A 70 -17.20 7.18 -9.84
N ILE A 71 -17.12 8.43 -9.38
CA ILE A 71 -17.07 8.78 -7.95
C ILE A 71 -18.32 8.27 -7.23
N GLU A 72 -19.52 8.51 -7.79
CA GLU A 72 -20.79 8.03 -7.24
C GLU A 72 -20.86 6.50 -7.27
N LYS A 73 -20.47 5.88 -8.39
CA LYS A 73 -20.52 4.43 -8.61
C LYS A 73 -19.72 3.64 -7.56
N TYR A 74 -18.58 4.16 -7.14
CA TYR A 74 -17.67 3.50 -6.20
C TYR A 74 -17.67 4.11 -4.80
N GLY A 75 -18.62 4.99 -4.49
CA GLY A 75 -18.76 5.60 -3.17
C GLY A 75 -17.53 6.41 -2.73
N ILE A 76 -16.85 7.06 -3.68
CA ILE A 76 -15.65 7.88 -3.37
C ILE A 76 -16.13 9.25 -2.85
N ASN A 77 -16.75 9.24 -1.68
CA ASN A 77 -17.25 10.42 -0.98
C ASN A 77 -17.18 10.20 0.53
N ASP A 78 -17.21 11.28 1.29
CA ASP A 78 -17.00 11.24 2.75
C ASP A 78 -17.98 10.31 3.48
N GLY A 79 -19.23 10.24 3.03
CA GLY A 79 -20.26 9.43 3.69
C GLY A 79 -20.03 7.93 3.52
N ASP A 80 -19.78 7.49 2.29
CA ASP A 80 -19.53 6.07 1.99
C ASP A 80 -18.18 5.62 2.51
N ILE A 81 -17.13 6.47 2.37
CA ILE A 81 -15.81 6.20 2.94
C ILE A 81 -15.90 6.02 4.45
N SER A 82 -16.52 6.96 5.16
CA SER A 82 -16.68 6.90 6.63
C SER A 82 -17.39 5.62 7.07
N LYS A 83 -18.45 5.23 6.35
CA LYS A 83 -19.19 4.00 6.62
C LYS A 83 -18.34 2.75 6.36
N ALA A 84 -17.57 2.73 5.26
CA ALA A 84 -16.78 1.58 4.86
C ALA A 84 -15.58 1.33 5.79
N VAL A 85 -14.99 2.39 6.37
CA VAL A 85 -13.84 2.25 7.28
C VAL A 85 -14.25 1.97 8.72
N ASP A 86 -15.52 2.26 9.09
CA ASP A 86 -16.00 2.08 10.45
C ASP A 86 -15.86 0.62 10.92
N GLY A 87 -15.25 0.45 12.09
CA GLY A 87 -15.04 -0.86 12.71
C GLY A 87 -13.85 -1.67 12.19
N TRP A 88 -13.12 -1.16 11.20
CA TRP A 88 -11.88 -1.80 10.71
C TRP A 88 -10.64 -1.13 11.28
N ASP A 89 -9.64 -1.93 11.60
CA ASP A 89 -8.32 -1.44 12.02
C ASP A 89 -7.42 -1.17 10.81
N VAL A 90 -7.48 -2.07 9.82
CA VAL A 90 -6.71 -1.98 8.57
C VAL A 90 -7.55 -2.49 7.40
N ILE A 91 -7.53 -1.76 6.31
CA ILE A 91 -8.08 -2.16 5.00
C ILE A 91 -6.92 -2.17 4.00
N THR A 92 -6.79 -3.23 3.22
CA THR A 92 -5.78 -3.36 2.16
C THR A 92 -6.42 -3.81 0.86
N THR A 93 -5.65 -3.81 -0.23
CA THR A 93 -6.05 -4.50 -1.45
C THR A 93 -6.19 -6.01 -1.19
N PRO A 94 -7.03 -6.73 -1.95
CA PRO A 94 -7.16 -8.17 -1.82
C PRO A 94 -5.83 -8.91 -1.99
N LEU A 95 -5.67 -10.02 -1.28
CA LEU A 95 -4.51 -10.89 -1.47
C LEU A 95 -4.61 -11.61 -2.82
N ASN A 96 -3.65 -11.38 -3.67
CA ASN A 96 -3.51 -12.02 -4.97
C ASN A 96 -2.60 -13.24 -4.93
N ASP A 97 -3.00 -14.31 -5.61
CA ASP A 97 -2.22 -15.54 -5.72
C ASP A 97 -1.31 -15.48 -6.97
N THR A 98 -0.01 -15.40 -6.77
CA THR A 98 1.00 -15.30 -7.83
C THR A 98 0.99 -16.50 -8.80
N ARG A 99 0.47 -17.64 -8.38
CA ARG A 99 0.28 -18.83 -9.24
C ARG A 99 -0.76 -18.59 -10.32
N ARG A 100 -1.79 -17.77 -10.02
CA ARG A 100 -2.85 -17.38 -10.99
C ARG A 100 -2.38 -16.24 -11.89
N ILE A 101 -1.62 -15.29 -11.36
CA ILE A 101 -1.23 -14.06 -12.06
C ILE A 101 -0.06 -14.28 -13.02
N GLY A 102 0.82 -15.22 -12.78
CA GLY A 102 1.99 -15.42 -13.64
C GLY A 102 2.60 -16.82 -13.54
N GLY A 103 1.92 -17.74 -12.83
CA GLY A 103 2.42 -19.10 -12.64
C GLY A 103 3.59 -19.22 -11.66
N PHE A 104 3.85 -18.19 -10.88
CA PHE A 104 4.95 -18.19 -9.91
C PHE A 104 4.59 -18.96 -8.65
N THR A 105 5.47 -19.82 -8.18
CA THR A 105 5.23 -20.66 -7.01
C THR A 105 5.41 -19.91 -5.69
N ASN A 106 6.14 -18.81 -5.70
CA ASN A 106 6.36 -17.96 -4.52
C ASN A 106 6.71 -16.51 -4.91
N LEU A 107 6.70 -15.63 -3.94
CA LEU A 107 6.98 -14.20 -4.14
C LEU A 107 8.43 -13.93 -4.58
N LYS A 108 9.40 -14.75 -4.18
CA LYS A 108 10.80 -14.60 -4.65
C LYS A 108 10.90 -14.82 -6.15
N GLN A 109 10.20 -15.83 -6.70
CA GLN A 109 10.14 -16.05 -8.15
C GLN A 109 9.43 -14.93 -8.88
N HIS A 110 8.32 -14.45 -8.32
CA HIS A 110 7.60 -13.30 -8.86
C HIS A 110 8.51 -12.06 -8.93
N TRP A 111 9.24 -11.76 -7.86
CA TRP A 111 10.22 -10.68 -7.81
C TRP A 111 11.32 -10.82 -8.85
N ASP A 112 11.93 -12.00 -8.93
CA ASP A 112 13.06 -12.28 -9.83
C ASP A 112 12.68 -12.26 -11.32
N ALA A 113 11.41 -12.47 -11.62
CA ALA A 113 10.87 -12.43 -12.99
C ALA A 113 10.62 -11.00 -13.51
N ASP A 114 10.51 -10.01 -12.61
CA ASP A 114 10.33 -8.62 -13.02
C ASP A 114 11.67 -8.02 -13.48
N ARG A 115 11.68 -7.47 -14.71
CA ARG A 115 12.89 -6.90 -15.33
C ARG A 115 13.44 -5.65 -14.62
N HIS A 116 12.64 -5.00 -13.79
CA HIS A 116 12.99 -3.78 -13.06
C HIS A 116 13.45 -4.06 -11.64
N LEU A 117 13.19 -5.26 -11.12
CA LEU A 117 13.54 -5.67 -9.77
C LEU A 117 14.80 -6.55 -9.79
N ARG A 118 15.50 -6.60 -8.69
CA ARG A 118 16.72 -7.41 -8.55
C ARG A 118 16.64 -8.23 -7.27
N LEU A 119 16.90 -9.51 -7.38
CA LEU A 119 16.89 -10.43 -6.23
C LEU A 119 17.89 -10.04 -5.13
N LYS A 120 18.99 -9.39 -5.51
CA LYS A 120 19.98 -8.87 -4.55
C LYS A 120 19.40 -7.77 -3.64
N ASP A 121 18.51 -6.92 -4.18
CA ASP A 121 17.91 -5.84 -3.43
C ASP A 121 16.87 -6.41 -2.45
N LEU A 122 16.09 -7.41 -2.86
CA LEU A 122 15.21 -8.17 -1.98
C LEU A 122 15.98 -8.85 -0.83
N ARG A 123 17.13 -9.45 -1.12
CA ARG A 123 17.98 -10.07 -0.10
C ARG A 123 18.54 -9.04 0.87
N HIS A 124 19.00 -7.91 0.36
CA HIS A 124 19.52 -6.83 1.19
C HIS A 124 18.45 -6.31 2.16
N MET A 125 17.25 -6.03 1.64
CA MET A 125 16.10 -5.65 2.49
C MET A 125 15.79 -6.71 3.55
N TYR A 126 15.78 -8.00 3.16
CA TYR A 126 15.56 -9.09 4.10
C TYR A 126 16.62 -9.15 5.20
N ASP A 127 17.92 -8.97 4.84
CA ASP A 127 19.01 -8.98 5.78
C ASP A 127 18.91 -7.82 6.79
N ILE A 128 18.55 -6.61 6.32
CA ILE A 128 18.30 -5.44 7.19
C ILE A 128 17.14 -5.73 8.13
N LEU A 129 16.01 -6.22 7.61
CA LEU A 129 14.84 -6.55 8.41
C LEU A 129 15.19 -7.55 9.52
N CYS A 130 15.85 -8.64 9.18
CA CYS A 130 16.22 -9.69 10.16
C CYS A 130 17.25 -9.21 11.19
N ALA A 131 18.13 -8.28 10.80
CA ALA A 131 19.11 -7.71 11.72
C ALA A 131 18.48 -6.75 12.74
N ARG A 132 17.55 -5.91 12.29
CA ARG A 132 16.86 -4.93 13.16
C ARG A 132 15.71 -5.53 13.93
N HIS A 133 14.98 -6.44 13.33
CA HIS A 133 13.77 -7.06 13.86
C HIS A 133 13.84 -8.58 13.73
N PRO A 134 14.67 -9.27 14.52
CA PRO A 134 14.87 -10.71 14.40
C PRO A 134 13.58 -11.51 14.64
N ASP A 135 12.62 -10.96 15.39
CA ASP A 135 11.32 -11.58 15.64
C ASP A 135 10.46 -11.69 14.38
N TYR A 136 10.66 -10.81 13.38
CA TYR A 136 9.95 -10.86 12.10
C TYR A 136 10.53 -11.87 11.10
N LYS A 137 11.65 -12.52 11.43
CA LYS A 137 12.32 -13.43 10.49
C LYS A 137 11.41 -14.55 10.01
N ALA A 138 10.66 -15.18 10.91
CA ALA A 138 9.77 -16.29 10.57
C ALA A 138 8.64 -15.84 9.62
N ASP A 139 8.07 -14.66 9.86
CA ASP A 139 7.02 -14.08 9.04
C ASP A 139 7.56 -13.65 7.67
N ALA A 140 8.74 -13.03 7.61
CA ALA A 140 9.42 -12.69 6.37
C ALA A 140 9.71 -13.93 5.51
N ASP A 141 10.19 -15.01 6.14
CA ASP A 141 10.39 -16.30 5.48
C ASP A 141 9.07 -16.87 4.94
N ALA A 142 8.00 -16.81 5.73
CA ALA A 142 6.69 -17.28 5.32
C ALA A 142 6.12 -16.48 4.14
N VAL A 143 6.20 -15.15 4.18
CA VAL A 143 5.77 -14.26 3.10
C VAL A 143 6.57 -14.51 1.83
N LEU A 144 7.89 -14.48 1.90
CA LEU A 144 8.76 -14.60 0.71
C LEU A 144 8.69 -15.99 0.05
N ASN A 145 8.45 -17.05 0.81
CA ASN A 145 8.25 -18.41 0.29
C ASN A 145 6.77 -18.69 -0.01
N GLY A 146 5.86 -17.82 0.43
CA GLY A 146 4.44 -17.85 0.13
C GLY A 146 4.14 -17.44 -1.31
N HIS A 147 2.89 -17.57 -1.70
CA HIS A 147 2.41 -17.28 -3.05
C HIS A 147 1.31 -16.21 -3.09
N THR A 148 1.00 -15.61 -1.95
CA THR A 148 -0.04 -14.57 -1.83
C THR A 148 0.56 -13.27 -1.34
N ALA A 149 0.15 -12.15 -1.95
CA ALA A 149 0.51 -10.80 -1.52
C ALA A 149 -0.60 -9.79 -1.84
N ALA A 150 -0.68 -8.72 -1.04
CA ALA A 150 -1.35 -7.50 -1.43
C ALA A 150 -0.40 -6.72 -2.33
N PHE A 151 -0.85 -6.43 -3.55
CA PHE A 151 -0.09 -5.61 -4.48
C PHE A 151 -0.59 -4.16 -4.43
N CYS A 152 0.26 -3.25 -4.88
CA CYS A 152 0.09 -1.81 -4.74
C CYS A 152 0.20 -1.35 -3.28
N ASN A 153 0.84 -0.23 -3.08
CA ASN A 153 0.96 0.38 -1.76
C ASN A 153 -0.32 1.17 -1.44
N MET A 154 -1.41 0.43 -1.26
CA MET A 154 -2.75 0.97 -0.97
C MET A 154 -3.27 0.37 0.33
N PHE A 155 -3.64 1.22 1.25
CA PHE A 155 -4.21 0.82 2.53
C PHE A 155 -5.01 1.96 3.16
N ILE A 156 -5.86 1.62 4.12
CA ILE A 156 -6.45 2.55 5.08
C ILE A 156 -6.19 1.97 6.47
N MET A 157 -5.63 2.75 7.36
CA MET A 157 -5.27 2.34 8.72
C MET A 157 -5.80 3.32 9.74
N LYS A 158 -6.19 2.81 10.91
CA LYS A 158 -6.39 3.66 12.09
C LYS A 158 -5.10 4.38 12.47
N LYS A 159 -5.23 5.55 13.09
CA LYS A 159 -4.13 6.43 13.47
C LYS A 159 -3.00 5.73 14.20
N ASP A 160 -3.31 5.00 15.26
CA ASP A 160 -2.33 4.31 16.09
C ASP A 160 -1.52 3.28 15.30
N ILE A 161 -2.20 2.47 14.48
CA ILE A 161 -1.56 1.47 13.60
C ILE A 161 -0.72 2.15 12.51
N PHE A 162 -1.24 3.23 11.90
CA PHE A 162 -0.50 3.99 10.90
C PHE A 162 0.79 4.59 11.48
N PHE A 163 0.74 5.11 12.69
CA PHE A 163 1.90 5.68 13.36
C PHE A 163 2.93 4.59 13.69
N GLU A 164 2.51 3.48 14.30
CA GLU A 164 3.38 2.34 14.60
C GLU A 164 4.02 1.78 13.32
N TYR A 165 3.24 1.65 12.24
CA TYR A 165 3.74 1.19 10.94
C TYR A 165 4.83 2.12 10.38
N ASN A 166 4.65 3.44 10.44
CA ASN A 166 5.65 4.39 9.95
C ASN A 166 6.90 4.46 10.83
N GLU A 167 6.75 4.36 12.15
CA GLU A 167 7.87 4.26 13.09
C GLU A 167 8.74 3.03 12.83
N TRP A 168 8.13 1.94 12.38
CA TRP A 168 8.83 0.73 11.98
C TRP A 168 9.41 0.82 10.56
N LEU A 169 8.66 1.35 9.59
CA LEU A 169 9.01 1.33 8.17
C LEU A 169 10.16 2.27 7.83
N PHE A 170 10.06 3.55 8.20
CA PHE A 170 11.02 4.56 7.74
C PHE A 170 12.46 4.32 8.20
N PRO A 171 12.73 3.87 9.44
CA PRO A 171 14.10 3.49 9.82
C PRO A 171 14.68 2.32 9.03
N LEU A 172 13.85 1.42 8.48
CA LEU A 172 14.31 0.33 7.60
C LEU A 172 14.66 0.84 6.20
N LEU A 173 13.95 1.86 5.72
CA LEU A 173 14.15 2.42 4.39
C LEU A 173 15.37 3.36 4.31
N ASP A 174 15.82 3.89 5.43
CA ASP A 174 16.98 4.81 5.51
C ASP A 174 18.34 4.07 5.52
N GLU A 175 18.35 2.74 5.52
CA GLU A 175 19.56 1.88 5.42
C GLU A 175 19.99 1.64 3.96
#